data_4c960437801c38dfad206476f8d7c136
#
_entry.id   4c960437801c38dfad206476f8d7c136
#
_cell.length_a   1.000
_cell.length_b   1.000
_cell.length_c   1.000
_cell.angle_alpha   90.00
_cell.angle_beta   90.00
_cell.angle_gamma   90.00
#
_symmetry.space_group_name_H-M   'P 1'
#
loop_
_entity.id
_entity.type
_entity.pdbx_description
1 polymer ?
#
loop_
_entity_poly.entity_id
_entity_poly.type
_entity_poly.pdbx_seq_one_letter_code
_entity_poly.pdbx_strand_id
1 'polypeptide(L)'
;MDELIGRKELEALVDEHGRALVLAAARAALERAREEVKAGLPAGDLVERTAAEVQARLRPSLRRVLNATGVIVHTNLGRAPLAEAALERVREVGSGYSNLEYDAEAGARGSRQDHVAAVLRELTGAESALVVNNNAAAVLLALAALAEGREVVVSRGELIEIGDGFRIPEVLARSGATLVEVGTTNRTRLADYERAVTERTAVLLRVHQSNFRMVGFTEQPRARDLARLAERHGLALVDDLGSGALVETGDEPTARVAIESGAHVVTFSGDKLLGGPQAGIAIGRADLVERMRRHPLQRALRPDKLTLAALEGTLALYRAGSRDLPVLRMLEEPAELVRARAERLAELTGGDVEETTARSGGGALPLTEIESYACALPLELAEPLRRVDPAVVGIVREDRLLLDCRTLSDPEVEEAAEAVARCR
;
A
#
# COMPACT_ATOMS: atom_id res chain seq x y z
N MET A 1 -44.68 -12.06 -10.42
CA MET A 1 -43.23 -12.35 -10.20
C MET A 1 -42.79 -13.48 -11.11
N ASP A 2 -43.48 -14.61 -11.08
CA ASP A 2 -43.15 -15.75 -11.98
C ASP A 2 -43.30 -15.39 -13.46
N GLU A 3 -44.26 -14.56 -13.82
CA GLU A 3 -44.42 -14.03 -15.18
C GLU A 3 -43.23 -13.15 -15.61
N LEU A 4 -42.69 -12.35 -14.71
CA LEU A 4 -41.52 -11.51 -14.97
C LEU A 4 -40.26 -12.38 -15.21
N ILE A 5 -40.02 -13.35 -14.31
CA ILE A 5 -38.87 -14.25 -14.36
C ILE A 5 -38.95 -15.21 -15.55
N GLY A 6 -40.16 -15.56 -16.02
CA GLY A 6 -40.37 -16.37 -17.19
C GLY A 6 -40.25 -15.63 -18.54
N ARG A 7 -39.78 -14.37 -18.53
CA ARG A 7 -39.37 -13.68 -19.75
C ARG A 7 -38.04 -14.27 -20.26
N LYS A 8 -37.96 -14.49 -21.57
CA LYS A 8 -36.82 -15.18 -22.21
C LYS A 8 -35.45 -14.63 -21.81
N GLU A 9 -35.33 -13.29 -21.66
CA GLU A 9 -34.13 -12.60 -21.27
C GLU A 9 -33.72 -12.91 -19.83
N LEU A 10 -34.70 -13.10 -18.95
CA LEU A 10 -34.46 -13.42 -17.52
C LEU A 10 -34.34 -14.92 -17.29
N GLU A 11 -34.95 -15.76 -18.12
CA GLU A 11 -34.75 -17.23 -18.10
C GLU A 11 -33.27 -17.58 -18.35
N ALA A 12 -32.62 -16.92 -19.33
CA ALA A 12 -31.21 -17.11 -19.58
C ALA A 12 -30.34 -16.76 -18.34
N LEU A 13 -30.68 -15.68 -17.63
CA LEU A 13 -30.00 -15.32 -16.39
C LEU A 13 -30.29 -16.31 -15.24
N VAL A 14 -31.48 -16.90 -15.22
CA VAL A 14 -31.84 -17.94 -14.23
C VAL A 14 -31.01 -19.22 -14.47
N ASP A 15 -30.87 -19.61 -15.74
CA ASP A 15 -30.07 -20.80 -16.12
C ASP A 15 -28.58 -20.60 -15.80
N GLU A 16 -28.04 -19.40 -16.04
CA GLU A 16 -26.62 -19.08 -15.80
C GLU A 16 -26.29 -18.83 -14.32
N HIS A 17 -27.15 -18.09 -13.61
CA HIS A 17 -26.83 -17.57 -12.26
C HIS A 17 -27.72 -18.08 -11.14
N GLY A 18 -28.74 -18.88 -11.47
CA GLY A 18 -29.67 -19.48 -10.54
C GLY A 18 -30.88 -18.63 -10.19
N ARG A 19 -32.05 -19.31 -10.02
CA ARG A 19 -33.35 -18.67 -9.78
C ARG A 19 -33.36 -17.76 -8.54
N ALA A 20 -32.64 -18.12 -7.47
CA ALA A 20 -32.66 -17.36 -6.22
C ALA A 20 -32.09 -15.93 -6.38
N LEU A 21 -31.00 -15.77 -7.13
CA LEU A 21 -30.39 -14.48 -7.41
C LEU A 21 -31.29 -13.61 -8.27
N VAL A 22 -31.81 -14.16 -9.39
CA VAL A 22 -32.68 -13.41 -10.31
C VAL A 22 -33.99 -13.00 -9.62
N LEU A 23 -34.56 -13.87 -8.79
CA LEU A 23 -35.77 -13.54 -7.99
C LEU A 23 -35.50 -12.39 -6.99
N ALA A 24 -34.34 -12.41 -6.32
CA ALA A 24 -33.97 -11.34 -5.41
C ALA A 24 -33.76 -10.00 -6.14
N ALA A 25 -33.13 -10.03 -7.31
CA ALA A 25 -32.93 -8.88 -8.18
C ALA A 25 -34.28 -8.32 -8.70
N ALA A 26 -35.18 -9.19 -9.16
CA ALA A 26 -36.50 -8.81 -9.64
C ALA A 26 -37.36 -8.14 -8.55
N ARG A 27 -37.27 -8.63 -7.31
CA ARG A 27 -37.95 -7.99 -6.14
C ARG A 27 -37.39 -6.59 -5.89
N ALA A 28 -36.10 -6.41 -5.90
CA ALA A 28 -35.47 -5.11 -5.68
C ALA A 28 -35.79 -4.11 -6.81
N ALA A 29 -35.78 -4.56 -8.08
CA ALA A 29 -36.15 -3.75 -9.23
C ALA A 29 -37.62 -3.31 -9.15
N LEU A 30 -38.53 -4.22 -8.77
CA LEU A 30 -39.96 -3.92 -8.62
C LEU A 30 -40.24 -2.94 -7.45
N GLU A 31 -39.51 -3.07 -6.35
CA GLU A 31 -39.65 -2.17 -5.18
C GLU A 31 -39.22 -0.75 -5.53
N ARG A 32 -38.08 -0.58 -6.18
CA ARG A 32 -37.62 0.73 -6.71
C ARG A 32 -38.59 1.32 -7.73
N ALA A 33 -39.08 0.52 -8.68
CA ALA A 33 -40.08 0.98 -9.64
C ALA A 33 -41.39 1.46 -8.96
N ARG A 34 -41.84 0.81 -7.89
CA ARG A 34 -43.01 1.25 -7.10
C ARG A 34 -42.78 2.57 -6.39
N GLU A 35 -41.61 2.79 -5.82
CA GLU A 35 -41.25 4.05 -5.18
C GLU A 35 -41.17 5.20 -6.20
N GLU A 36 -40.58 4.96 -7.36
CA GLU A 36 -40.51 5.95 -8.44
C GLU A 36 -41.89 6.33 -8.98
N VAL A 37 -42.76 5.35 -9.18
CA VAL A 37 -44.15 5.60 -9.60
C VAL A 37 -44.92 6.41 -8.54
N LYS A 38 -44.71 6.14 -7.25
CA LYS A 38 -45.29 6.96 -6.16
C LYS A 38 -44.76 8.39 -6.19
N ALA A 39 -43.54 8.60 -6.63
CA ALA A 39 -42.91 9.91 -6.82
C ALA A 39 -43.27 10.59 -8.16
N GLY A 40 -44.15 9.99 -8.97
CA GLY A 40 -44.59 10.53 -10.25
C GLY A 40 -43.61 10.24 -11.42
N LEU A 41 -42.66 9.35 -11.23
CA LEU A 41 -41.69 8.96 -12.24
C LEU A 41 -42.15 7.68 -12.98
N PRO A 42 -41.73 7.45 -14.27
CA PRO A 42 -42.08 6.25 -15.01
C PRO A 42 -41.39 5.01 -14.42
N ALA A 43 -42.07 3.88 -14.37
CA ALA A 43 -41.53 2.60 -13.87
C ALA A 43 -40.35 2.06 -14.67
N GLY A 44 -40.24 2.42 -15.95
CA GLY A 44 -39.27 1.85 -16.88
C GLY A 44 -39.47 0.35 -17.15
N ASP A 45 -38.60 -0.27 -17.94
CA ASP A 45 -38.66 -1.70 -18.25
C ASP A 45 -38.14 -2.53 -17.06
N LEU A 46 -39.01 -3.36 -16.49
CA LEU A 46 -38.67 -4.22 -15.35
C LEU A 46 -37.72 -5.37 -15.72
N VAL A 47 -37.69 -5.80 -16.99
CA VAL A 47 -36.77 -6.83 -17.44
C VAL A 47 -35.36 -6.28 -17.49
N GLU A 48 -35.17 -5.12 -18.12
CA GLU A 48 -33.87 -4.42 -18.15
C GLU A 48 -33.38 -4.08 -16.74
N ARG A 49 -34.25 -3.56 -15.88
CA ARG A 49 -33.93 -3.24 -14.49
C ARG A 49 -33.53 -4.47 -13.68
N THR A 50 -34.22 -5.60 -13.89
CA THR A 50 -33.87 -6.86 -13.22
C THR A 50 -32.54 -7.36 -13.72
N ALA A 51 -32.27 -7.33 -15.01
CA ALA A 51 -30.97 -7.72 -15.57
C ALA A 51 -29.84 -6.82 -15.03
N ALA A 52 -30.03 -5.50 -14.99
CA ALA A 52 -29.07 -4.57 -14.41
C ALA A 52 -28.81 -4.84 -12.90
N GLU A 53 -29.85 -5.19 -12.15
CA GLU A 53 -29.73 -5.55 -10.73
C GLU A 53 -29.00 -6.88 -10.53
N VAL A 54 -29.20 -7.87 -11.41
CA VAL A 54 -28.43 -9.13 -11.40
C VAL A 54 -26.95 -8.81 -11.65
N GLN A 55 -26.61 -8.03 -12.66
CA GLN A 55 -25.25 -7.63 -12.96
C GLN A 55 -24.62 -6.84 -11.81
N ALA A 56 -25.35 -5.93 -11.18
CA ALA A 56 -24.90 -5.17 -10.02
C ALA A 56 -24.57 -6.07 -8.83
N ARG A 57 -25.37 -7.14 -8.60
CA ARG A 57 -25.15 -8.12 -7.52
C ARG A 57 -24.01 -9.08 -7.78
N LEU A 58 -23.74 -9.39 -9.05
CA LEU A 58 -22.62 -10.24 -9.48
C LEU A 58 -21.31 -9.48 -9.52
N ARG A 59 -21.36 -8.15 -9.64
CA ARG A 59 -20.17 -7.32 -9.73
C ARG A 59 -19.36 -7.39 -8.43
N PRO A 60 -18.07 -7.78 -8.49
CA PRO A 60 -17.21 -7.77 -7.32
C PRO A 60 -17.13 -6.36 -6.71
N SER A 61 -17.20 -6.26 -5.37
CA SER A 61 -17.07 -4.99 -4.66
C SER A 61 -15.63 -4.45 -4.72
N LEU A 62 -14.64 -5.34 -4.61
CA LEU A 62 -13.24 -5.02 -4.82
C LEU A 62 -12.92 -5.18 -6.33
N ARG A 63 -12.54 -4.08 -6.98
CA ARG A 63 -12.33 -4.06 -8.43
C ARG A 63 -11.19 -3.13 -8.82
N ARG A 64 -10.67 -3.32 -10.02
CA ARG A 64 -9.67 -2.43 -10.61
C ARG A 64 -10.23 -1.02 -10.79
N VAL A 65 -9.37 -0.04 -10.55
CA VAL A 65 -9.65 1.38 -10.74
C VAL A 65 -8.50 1.99 -11.53
N LEU A 66 -8.78 2.90 -12.44
CA LEU A 66 -7.78 3.73 -13.09
C LEU A 66 -7.46 4.92 -12.17
N ASN A 67 -6.22 4.96 -11.72
CA ASN A 67 -5.73 6.03 -10.87
C ASN A 67 -5.21 7.19 -11.73
N ALA A 68 -6.01 8.21 -11.92
CA ALA A 68 -5.66 9.44 -12.63
C ALA A 68 -5.52 10.63 -11.65
N THR A 69 -5.01 10.38 -10.43
CA THR A 69 -4.86 11.42 -9.40
C THR A 69 -3.44 12.01 -9.34
N GLY A 70 -2.46 11.43 -10.04
CA GLY A 70 -1.06 11.82 -9.88
C GLY A 70 -0.45 11.44 -8.52
N VAL A 71 -1.19 10.74 -7.64
CA VAL A 71 -0.67 10.21 -6.38
C VAL A 71 -0.24 8.77 -6.59
N ILE A 72 1.08 8.52 -6.62
CA ILE A 72 1.65 7.23 -7.04
C ILE A 72 1.30 6.12 -6.05
N VAL A 73 1.59 6.31 -4.76
CA VAL A 73 1.23 5.37 -3.68
C VAL A 73 -0.05 5.86 -3.01
N HIS A 74 -1.18 5.67 -3.70
CA HIS A 74 -2.47 6.20 -3.23
C HIS A 74 -3.10 5.27 -2.19
N THR A 75 -3.21 5.72 -0.94
CA THR A 75 -3.69 4.92 0.20
C THR A 75 -5.05 4.27 -0.06
N ASN A 76 -6.02 5.04 -0.57
CA ASN A 76 -7.40 4.55 -0.77
C ASN A 76 -7.59 3.76 -2.07
N LEU A 77 -6.59 3.75 -2.96
CA LEU A 77 -6.62 3.01 -4.23
C LEU A 77 -5.71 1.78 -4.24
N GLY A 78 -5.36 1.26 -3.07
CA GLY A 78 -4.61 0.01 -2.93
C GLY A 78 -3.09 0.18 -2.88
N ARG A 79 -2.57 1.42 -2.82
CA ARG A 79 -1.15 1.78 -2.74
C ARG A 79 -0.37 1.40 -3.99
N ALA A 80 0.76 0.69 -3.86
CA ALA A 80 1.62 0.32 -4.98
C ALA A 80 0.99 -0.76 -5.87
N PRO A 81 0.86 -0.55 -7.19
CA PRO A 81 0.53 -1.64 -8.11
C PRO A 81 1.69 -2.63 -8.19
N LEU A 82 1.37 -3.91 -8.32
CA LEU A 82 2.35 -4.98 -8.48
C LEU A 82 2.91 -5.02 -9.90
N ALA A 83 4.20 -5.34 -10.02
CA ALA A 83 4.81 -5.67 -11.31
C ALA A 83 4.25 -6.99 -11.87
N GLU A 84 4.25 -7.15 -13.21
CA GLU A 84 3.71 -8.37 -13.85
C GLU A 84 4.40 -9.64 -13.35
N ALA A 85 5.72 -9.60 -13.15
CA ALA A 85 6.45 -10.74 -12.60
C ALA A 85 5.93 -11.17 -11.20
N ALA A 86 5.49 -10.23 -10.37
CA ALA A 86 4.88 -10.54 -9.07
C ALA A 86 3.48 -11.13 -9.24
N LEU A 87 2.69 -10.62 -10.20
CA LEU A 87 1.37 -11.16 -10.53
C LEU A 87 1.43 -12.58 -11.09
N GLU A 88 2.42 -12.87 -11.94
CA GLU A 88 2.67 -14.22 -12.47
C GLU A 88 2.98 -15.21 -11.35
N ARG A 89 3.84 -14.83 -10.38
CA ARG A 89 4.13 -15.66 -9.21
C ARG A 89 2.88 -15.91 -8.37
N VAL A 90 2.03 -14.88 -8.17
CA VAL A 90 0.74 -15.05 -7.46
C VAL A 90 -0.17 -16.03 -8.20
N ARG A 91 -0.30 -15.95 -9.51
CA ARG A 91 -1.11 -16.87 -10.31
C ARG A 91 -0.60 -18.30 -10.19
N GLU A 92 0.72 -18.50 -10.34
CA GLU A 92 1.34 -19.83 -10.25
C GLU A 92 1.12 -20.47 -8.88
N VAL A 93 1.47 -19.77 -7.79
CA VAL A 93 1.36 -20.28 -6.42
C VAL A 93 -0.10 -20.39 -5.97
N GLY A 94 -0.97 -19.47 -6.48
CA GLY A 94 -2.39 -19.43 -6.13
C GLY A 94 -3.22 -20.54 -6.75
N SER A 95 -2.83 -21.03 -7.93
CA SER A 95 -3.60 -22.01 -8.71
C SER A 95 -3.60 -23.43 -8.13
N GLY A 96 -2.72 -23.73 -7.16
CA GLY A 96 -2.60 -25.06 -6.59
C GLY A 96 -2.00 -25.11 -5.19
N TYR A 97 -1.51 -26.29 -4.84
CA TYR A 97 -0.70 -26.47 -3.63
C TYR A 97 0.69 -25.86 -3.85
N SER A 98 1.35 -25.49 -2.75
CA SER A 98 2.69 -24.94 -2.79
C SER A 98 3.53 -25.49 -1.63
N ASN A 99 4.83 -25.36 -1.75
CA ASN A 99 5.81 -25.73 -0.74
C ASN A 99 5.97 -24.70 0.39
N LEU A 100 4.92 -23.93 0.72
CA LEU A 100 4.96 -22.80 1.66
C LEU A 100 5.70 -23.11 2.97
N GLU A 101 5.47 -24.27 3.58
CA GLU A 101 6.16 -24.75 4.78
C GLU A 101 6.70 -26.18 4.56
N TYR A 102 7.17 -26.47 3.34
CA TYR A 102 7.70 -27.76 2.97
C TYR A 102 9.00 -27.59 2.17
N ASP A 103 10.06 -28.17 2.68
CA ASP A 103 11.33 -28.30 1.95
C ASP A 103 11.25 -29.54 1.05
N ALA A 104 11.11 -29.29 -0.26
CA ALA A 104 10.94 -30.36 -1.24
C ALA A 104 12.24 -31.15 -1.48
N GLU A 105 13.40 -30.56 -1.26
CA GLU A 105 14.70 -31.22 -1.42
C GLU A 105 14.99 -32.12 -0.22
N ALA A 106 14.77 -31.63 0.99
CA ALA A 106 14.96 -32.38 2.22
C ALA A 106 13.80 -33.35 2.53
N GLY A 107 12.65 -33.21 1.88
CA GLY A 107 11.43 -34.00 2.17
C GLY A 107 10.89 -33.76 3.58
N ALA A 108 11.08 -32.54 4.13
CA ALA A 108 10.79 -32.21 5.51
C ALA A 108 10.00 -30.90 5.63
N ARG A 109 9.59 -30.58 6.87
CA ARG A 109 8.96 -29.28 7.15
C ARG A 109 9.98 -28.15 7.02
N GLY A 110 9.67 -27.17 6.16
CA GLY A 110 10.40 -25.92 5.99
C GLY A 110 9.76 -24.74 6.72
N SER A 111 10.31 -23.54 6.47
CA SER A 111 9.80 -22.28 6.97
C SER A 111 9.36 -21.40 5.80
N ARG A 112 8.16 -20.81 5.91
CA ARG A 112 7.67 -19.83 4.91
C ARG A 112 8.58 -18.60 4.76
N GLN A 113 9.39 -18.31 5.75
CA GLN A 113 10.32 -17.17 5.73
C GLN A 113 11.50 -17.42 4.76
N ASP A 114 11.85 -18.68 4.52
CA ASP A 114 13.02 -19.04 3.71
C ASP A 114 12.85 -18.60 2.25
N HIS A 115 11.60 -18.50 1.75
CA HIS A 115 11.31 -18.06 0.38
C HIS A 115 11.79 -16.64 0.07
N VAL A 116 11.84 -15.76 1.07
CA VAL A 116 12.17 -14.32 0.87
C VAL A 116 13.35 -13.84 1.70
N ALA A 117 13.70 -14.53 2.78
CA ALA A 117 14.73 -14.07 3.72
C ALA A 117 16.13 -14.00 3.08
N ALA A 118 16.48 -14.97 2.23
CA ALA A 118 17.80 -14.99 1.57
C ALA A 118 17.99 -13.78 0.64
N VAL A 119 16.98 -13.46 -0.17
CA VAL A 119 17.03 -12.31 -1.10
C VAL A 119 17.02 -10.99 -0.34
N LEU A 120 16.21 -10.86 0.71
CA LEU A 120 16.20 -9.66 1.56
C LEU A 120 17.58 -9.40 2.17
N ARG A 121 18.26 -10.44 2.69
CA ARG A 121 19.63 -10.33 3.21
C ARG A 121 20.62 -9.88 2.14
N GLU A 122 20.55 -10.46 0.95
CA GLU A 122 21.39 -10.11 -0.20
C GLU A 122 21.22 -8.63 -0.60
N LEU A 123 19.96 -8.17 -0.70
CA LEU A 123 19.63 -6.81 -1.13
C LEU A 123 19.96 -5.75 -0.07
N THR A 124 19.88 -6.08 1.21
CA THR A 124 20.00 -5.11 2.30
C THR A 124 21.30 -5.19 3.08
N GLY A 125 22.05 -6.31 2.97
CA GLY A 125 23.25 -6.57 3.77
C GLY A 125 22.96 -6.97 5.22
N ALA A 126 21.69 -7.19 5.60
CA ALA A 126 21.31 -7.63 6.92
C ALA A 126 21.70 -9.09 7.20
N GLU A 127 21.94 -9.44 8.46
CA GLU A 127 22.26 -10.82 8.88
C GLU A 127 21.05 -11.75 8.77
N SER A 128 19.85 -11.23 9.04
CA SER A 128 18.59 -11.99 9.03
C SER A 128 17.41 -11.13 8.58
N ALA A 129 16.33 -11.79 8.15
CA ALA A 129 15.09 -11.15 7.73
C ALA A 129 13.87 -11.95 8.20
N LEU A 130 12.77 -11.24 8.45
CA LEU A 130 11.47 -11.76 8.82
C LEU A 130 10.39 -10.95 8.12
N VAL A 131 9.36 -11.62 7.60
CA VAL A 131 8.21 -10.97 6.95
C VAL A 131 6.94 -11.27 7.74
N VAL A 132 6.15 -10.23 7.96
CA VAL A 132 4.82 -10.26 8.59
C VAL A 132 3.80 -9.56 7.68
N ASN A 133 2.53 -9.51 8.07
CA ASN A 133 1.44 -9.05 7.21
C ASN A 133 1.43 -7.53 6.89
N ASN A 134 2.01 -6.68 7.73
CA ASN A 134 2.20 -5.25 7.45
C ASN A 134 3.27 -4.62 8.38
N ASN A 135 3.70 -3.39 8.09
CA ASN A 135 4.77 -2.75 8.86
C ASN A 135 4.38 -2.44 10.31
N ALA A 136 3.14 -2.09 10.59
CA ALA A 136 2.67 -1.89 11.96
C ALA A 136 2.84 -3.17 12.79
N ALA A 137 2.56 -4.34 12.19
CA ALA A 137 2.80 -5.64 12.79
C ALA A 137 4.30 -5.93 12.99
N ALA A 138 5.17 -5.48 12.07
CA ALA A 138 6.62 -5.63 12.22
C ALA A 138 7.14 -4.83 13.41
N VAL A 139 6.72 -3.58 13.54
CA VAL A 139 7.06 -2.72 14.70
C VAL A 139 6.52 -3.30 16.00
N LEU A 140 5.23 -3.68 16.04
CA LEU A 140 4.61 -4.30 17.20
C LEU A 140 5.37 -5.56 17.64
N LEU A 141 5.69 -6.44 16.69
CA LEU A 141 6.42 -7.68 16.96
C LEU A 141 7.86 -7.41 17.47
N ALA A 142 8.55 -6.44 16.87
CA ALA A 142 9.89 -6.05 17.30
C ALA A 142 9.88 -5.57 18.75
N LEU A 143 8.96 -4.69 19.09
CA LEU A 143 8.87 -4.14 20.44
C LEU A 143 8.38 -5.16 21.47
N ALA A 144 7.39 -5.99 21.14
CA ALA A 144 6.94 -7.08 21.99
C ALA A 144 8.07 -8.09 22.25
N ALA A 145 8.82 -8.50 21.22
CA ALA A 145 9.90 -9.45 21.37
C ALA A 145 11.13 -8.90 22.10
N LEU A 146 11.40 -7.59 21.99
CA LEU A 146 12.64 -6.98 22.47
C LEU A 146 12.47 -6.18 23.75
N ALA A 147 11.26 -5.66 24.04
CA ALA A 147 11.02 -4.69 25.10
C ALA A 147 9.76 -4.95 25.97
N GLU A 148 9.11 -6.12 25.88
CA GLU A 148 7.97 -6.44 26.76
C GLU A 148 8.34 -6.26 28.24
N GLY A 149 7.55 -5.50 29.01
CA GLY A 149 7.78 -5.17 30.42
C GLY A 149 8.95 -4.20 30.65
N ARG A 150 9.60 -3.70 29.61
CA ARG A 150 10.74 -2.78 29.68
C ARG A 150 10.43 -1.45 28.98
N GLU A 151 11.41 -0.56 28.93
CA GLU A 151 11.26 0.79 28.39
C GLU A 151 11.76 0.87 26.96
N VAL A 152 11.00 1.64 26.13
CA VAL A 152 11.35 2.05 24.77
C VAL A 152 11.47 3.55 24.74
N VAL A 153 12.65 4.08 24.42
CA VAL A 153 12.91 5.51 24.32
C VAL A 153 12.70 5.96 22.88
N VAL A 154 11.88 7.00 22.67
CA VAL A 154 11.55 7.54 21.35
C VAL A 154 11.45 9.08 21.40
N SER A 155 11.76 9.74 20.28
CA SER A 155 11.59 11.19 20.16
C SER A 155 10.11 11.60 20.10
N ARG A 156 9.73 12.68 20.82
CA ARG A 156 8.40 13.28 20.68
C ARG A 156 8.09 13.72 19.25
N GLY A 157 9.08 14.16 18.48
CA GLY A 157 8.94 14.51 17.08
C GLY A 157 8.69 13.34 16.14
N GLU A 158 8.78 12.10 16.63
CA GLU A 158 8.58 10.84 15.90
C GLU A 158 7.28 10.12 16.30
N LEU A 159 6.50 10.69 17.22
CA LEU A 159 5.20 10.17 17.63
C LEU A 159 4.12 10.64 16.64
N ILE A 160 4.02 9.92 15.55
CA ILE A 160 3.18 10.27 14.41
C ILE A 160 1.86 9.51 14.39
N GLU A 161 0.85 10.11 13.77
CA GLU A 161 -0.37 9.45 13.34
C GLU A 161 -0.27 9.13 11.84
N ILE A 162 -0.53 7.87 11.48
CA ILE A 162 -0.47 7.38 10.10
C ILE A 162 -1.88 6.94 9.72
N GLY A 163 -2.57 7.70 8.87
CA GLY A 163 -3.89 7.37 8.30
C GLY A 163 -4.92 6.73 9.25
N ASP A 164 -6.20 6.97 9.05
CA ASP A 164 -7.32 6.34 9.80
C ASP A 164 -7.19 6.31 11.34
N GLY A 165 -6.47 7.28 11.93
CA GLY A 165 -6.28 7.38 13.37
C GLY A 165 -5.26 6.40 13.97
N PHE A 166 -4.44 5.73 13.15
CA PHE A 166 -3.38 4.85 13.64
C PHE A 166 -2.23 5.68 14.23
N ARG A 167 -2.02 5.55 15.54
CA ARG A 167 -0.99 6.28 16.29
C ARG A 167 0.11 5.37 16.79
N ILE A 168 1.35 5.75 16.53
CA ILE A 168 2.52 5.01 17.01
C ILE A 168 2.46 4.75 18.53
N PRO A 169 2.13 5.72 19.42
CA PRO A 169 2.01 5.45 20.86
C PRO A 169 1.03 4.35 21.23
N GLU A 170 -0.07 4.20 20.48
CA GLU A 170 -1.08 3.17 20.76
C GLU A 170 -0.58 1.77 20.40
N VAL A 171 0.19 1.65 19.33
CA VAL A 171 0.85 0.39 18.97
C VAL A 171 1.94 0.04 19.99
N LEU A 172 2.75 1.02 20.38
CA LEU A 172 3.76 0.84 21.42
C LEU A 172 3.13 0.32 22.73
N ALA A 173 2.01 0.91 23.15
CA ALA A 173 1.30 0.46 24.35
C ALA A 173 0.80 -1.00 24.24
N ARG A 174 0.46 -1.49 23.02
CA ARG A 174 0.02 -2.88 22.79
C ARG A 174 1.16 -3.88 22.74
N SER A 175 2.41 -3.44 22.59
CA SER A 175 3.59 -4.32 22.65
C SER A 175 3.94 -4.80 24.06
N GLY A 176 3.31 -4.26 25.11
CA GLY A 176 3.69 -4.50 26.49
C GLY A 176 4.90 -3.69 26.95
N ALA A 177 5.49 -2.86 26.10
CA ALA A 177 6.58 -1.96 26.45
C ALA A 177 6.07 -0.65 27.09
N THR A 178 6.89 -0.03 27.92
CA THR A 178 6.64 1.30 28.48
C THR A 178 7.31 2.35 27.62
N LEU A 179 6.53 3.31 27.12
CA LEU A 179 7.04 4.41 26.29
C LEU A 179 7.73 5.47 27.15
N VAL A 180 8.93 5.88 26.76
CA VAL A 180 9.69 6.98 27.34
C VAL A 180 9.96 8.01 26.24
N GLU A 181 9.25 9.13 26.32
CA GLU A 181 9.34 10.21 25.33
C GLU A 181 10.48 11.16 25.65
N VAL A 182 11.31 11.51 24.65
CA VAL A 182 12.44 12.43 24.82
C VAL A 182 12.39 13.61 23.86
N GLY A 183 13.07 14.69 24.23
CA GLY A 183 13.15 15.90 23.44
C GLY A 183 11.84 16.68 23.39
N THR A 184 11.67 17.45 22.33
CA THR A 184 10.47 18.25 22.02
C THR A 184 9.96 17.91 20.63
N THR A 185 8.84 18.50 20.22
CA THR A 185 8.24 18.24 18.89
C THR A 185 9.24 18.44 17.76
N ASN A 186 10.01 19.55 17.78
CA ASN A 186 10.90 19.94 16.69
C ASN A 186 12.38 19.72 16.98
N ARG A 187 12.77 19.42 18.24
CA ARG A 187 14.16 19.24 18.61
C ARG A 187 14.36 18.08 19.58
N THR A 188 15.13 17.11 19.15
CA THR A 188 15.60 16.02 20.00
C THR A 188 17.10 15.83 19.75
N ARG A 189 17.87 15.78 20.82
CA ARG A 189 19.32 15.62 20.79
C ARG A 189 19.72 14.24 21.28
N LEU A 190 20.91 13.79 20.90
CA LEU A 190 21.45 12.53 21.40
C LEU A 190 21.50 12.50 22.95
N ALA A 191 21.83 13.64 23.57
CA ALA A 191 21.85 13.78 25.03
C ALA A 191 20.47 13.60 25.70
N ASP A 192 19.37 13.81 24.96
CA ASP A 192 18.02 13.57 25.49
C ASP A 192 17.75 12.08 25.61
N TYR A 193 18.17 11.30 24.61
CA TYR A 193 18.14 9.84 24.66
C TYR A 193 19.05 9.30 25.77
N GLU A 194 20.29 9.77 25.82
CA GLU A 194 21.28 9.30 26.81
C GLU A 194 20.82 9.52 28.29
N ARG A 195 20.22 10.67 28.60
CA ARG A 195 19.65 10.95 29.92
C ARG A 195 18.43 10.08 30.26
N ALA A 196 17.71 9.60 29.27
CA ALA A 196 16.53 8.78 29.48
C ALA A 196 16.83 7.28 29.62
N VAL A 197 18.07 6.85 29.32
CA VAL A 197 18.50 5.46 29.50
C VAL A 197 18.53 5.10 30.97
N THR A 198 17.81 4.04 31.33
CA THR A 198 17.78 3.42 32.65
C THR A 198 18.10 1.93 32.55
N GLU A 199 18.22 1.25 33.69
CA GLU A 199 18.35 -0.22 33.75
C GLU A 199 17.13 -0.96 33.10
N ARG A 200 16.01 -0.29 33.08
CA ARG A 200 14.76 -0.80 32.45
C ARG A 200 14.72 -0.61 30.96
N THR A 201 15.54 0.27 30.39
CA THR A 201 15.55 0.52 28.93
C THR A 201 15.99 -0.74 28.18
N ALA A 202 15.28 -1.07 27.10
CA ALA A 202 15.61 -2.18 26.22
C ALA A 202 15.88 -1.73 24.78
N VAL A 203 15.14 -0.72 24.31
CA VAL A 203 15.13 -0.29 22.92
C VAL A 203 15.24 1.22 22.82
N LEU A 204 16.08 1.70 21.93
CA LEU A 204 15.96 3.02 21.34
C LEU A 204 15.17 2.87 20.04
N LEU A 205 14.05 3.57 19.92
CA LEU A 205 13.22 3.55 18.73
C LEU A 205 13.43 4.84 17.93
N ARG A 206 13.66 4.71 16.66
CA ARG A 206 13.65 5.78 15.68
C ARG A 206 12.52 5.52 14.68
N VAL A 207 11.71 6.54 14.39
CA VAL A 207 10.63 6.45 13.41
C VAL A 207 10.83 7.52 12.36
N HIS A 208 10.98 7.10 11.12
CA HIS A 208 11.17 8.02 10.00
C HIS A 208 9.86 8.78 9.72
N GLN A 209 9.98 10.11 9.50
CA GLN A 209 8.85 11.00 9.20
C GLN A 209 8.42 10.84 7.74
N SER A 210 7.81 9.69 7.43
CA SER A 210 7.47 9.29 6.07
C SER A 210 6.25 10.03 5.48
N ASN A 211 5.36 10.57 6.32
CA ASN A 211 4.09 11.19 5.90
C ASN A 211 4.01 12.71 6.17
N PHE A 212 5.01 13.30 6.81
CA PHE A 212 5.14 14.74 7.02
C PHE A 212 6.60 15.13 7.15
N ARG A 213 6.90 16.42 7.06
CA ARG A 213 8.21 16.98 7.40
C ARG A 213 8.08 18.18 8.31
N MET A 214 8.98 18.30 9.28
CA MET A 214 9.19 19.52 10.04
C MET A 214 10.27 20.35 9.39
N VAL A 215 9.95 21.61 9.08
CA VAL A 215 10.85 22.58 8.43
C VAL A 215 11.12 23.73 9.38
N GLY A 216 12.34 24.24 9.39
CA GLY A 216 12.77 25.38 10.23
C GLY A 216 13.79 24.97 11.28
N PHE A 217 13.61 25.42 12.52
CA PHE A 217 14.53 25.11 13.63
C PHE A 217 14.33 23.70 14.16
N THR A 218 14.76 22.69 13.42
CA THR A 218 14.66 21.28 13.76
C THR A 218 16.02 20.68 14.09
N GLU A 219 16.04 19.65 14.94
CA GLU A 219 17.24 18.88 15.27
C GLU A 219 16.83 17.43 15.62
N GLN A 220 17.48 16.47 14.99
CA GLN A 220 17.29 15.04 15.27
C GLN A 220 18.65 14.32 15.29
N PRO A 221 18.86 13.35 16.19
CA PRO A 221 20.09 12.57 16.21
C PRO A 221 20.16 11.68 14.95
N ARG A 222 21.37 11.51 14.44
CA ARG A 222 21.61 10.61 13.29
C ARG A 222 21.44 9.15 13.74
N ALA A 223 20.98 8.29 12.86
CA ALA A 223 20.85 6.84 13.13
C ALA A 223 22.15 6.25 13.67
N ARG A 224 23.31 6.59 13.07
CA ARG A 224 24.64 6.15 13.52
C ARG A 224 24.99 6.55 14.95
N ASP A 225 24.55 7.74 15.38
CA ASP A 225 24.85 8.22 16.74
C ASP A 225 23.95 7.49 17.77
N LEU A 226 22.69 7.22 17.41
CA LEU A 226 21.80 6.37 18.23
C LEU A 226 22.28 4.91 18.28
N ALA A 227 22.79 4.36 17.17
CA ALA A 227 23.37 3.02 17.15
C ALA A 227 24.55 2.88 18.14
N ARG A 228 25.48 3.84 18.12
CA ARG A 228 26.62 3.88 19.06
C ARG A 228 26.14 4.04 20.50
N LEU A 229 25.09 4.83 20.74
CA LEU A 229 24.50 4.97 22.07
C LEU A 229 23.91 3.64 22.54
N ALA A 230 23.14 2.98 21.67
CA ALA A 230 22.56 1.67 21.95
C ALA A 230 23.63 0.62 22.29
N GLU A 231 24.71 0.53 21.48
CA GLU A 231 25.82 -0.38 21.72
C GLU A 231 26.49 -0.15 23.08
N ARG A 232 26.78 1.11 23.44
CA ARG A 232 27.40 1.46 24.74
C ARG A 232 26.59 0.98 25.93
N HIS A 233 25.28 0.96 25.83
CA HIS A 233 24.36 0.57 26.89
C HIS A 233 23.79 -0.85 26.76
N GLY A 234 24.21 -1.63 25.73
CA GLY A 234 23.68 -2.97 25.48
C GLY A 234 22.21 -2.99 25.09
N LEU A 235 21.72 -1.93 24.43
CA LEU A 235 20.35 -1.76 23.97
C LEU A 235 20.20 -2.16 22.50
N ALA A 236 18.98 -2.37 22.06
CA ALA A 236 18.68 -2.49 20.62
C ALA A 236 18.28 -1.13 20.03
N LEU A 237 18.79 -0.78 18.83
CA LEU A 237 18.23 0.29 18.02
C LEU A 237 17.26 -0.33 17.00
N VAL A 238 15.99 0.02 17.09
CA VAL A 238 14.97 -0.29 16.11
C VAL A 238 14.73 0.97 15.26
N ASP A 239 14.88 0.86 13.94
CA ASP A 239 14.69 1.96 12.99
C ASP A 239 13.51 1.65 12.07
N ASP A 240 12.38 2.33 12.28
CA ASP A 240 11.18 2.19 11.44
C ASP A 240 11.24 3.17 10.28
N LEU A 241 11.59 2.69 9.10
CA LEU A 241 11.65 3.49 7.88
C LEU A 241 10.27 3.75 7.27
N GLY A 242 9.37 2.79 7.40
CA GLY A 242 8.01 2.89 6.88
C GLY A 242 7.88 2.88 5.35
N SER A 243 8.73 3.58 4.60
CA SER A 243 8.61 3.77 3.13
C SER A 243 9.00 2.56 2.29
N GLY A 244 9.99 1.78 2.72
CA GLY A 244 10.41 0.55 2.06
C GLY A 244 11.30 0.74 0.82
N ALA A 245 12.05 1.83 0.74
CA ALA A 245 13.02 2.04 -0.34
C ALA A 245 14.17 1.01 -0.26
N LEU A 246 14.37 0.23 -1.33
CA LEU A 246 15.52 -0.67 -1.50
C LEU A 246 16.60 -0.08 -2.40
N VAL A 247 16.25 0.90 -3.21
CA VAL A 247 17.14 1.65 -4.09
C VAL A 247 17.01 3.14 -3.80
N GLU A 248 18.03 3.91 -4.16
CA GLU A 248 18.00 5.36 -4.00
C GLU A 248 16.78 5.96 -4.73
N THR A 249 15.96 6.70 -3.99
CA THR A 249 14.73 7.31 -4.45
C THR A 249 14.54 8.63 -3.70
N GLY A 250 14.94 9.73 -4.32
CA GLY A 250 14.94 11.05 -3.68
C GLY A 250 15.71 11.05 -2.35
N ASP A 251 15.13 11.67 -1.33
CA ASP A 251 15.71 11.79 0.02
C ASP A 251 15.37 10.62 0.95
N GLU A 252 14.70 9.56 0.46
CA GLU A 252 14.29 8.44 1.32
C GLU A 252 15.47 7.56 1.70
N PRO A 253 15.64 7.27 3.00
CA PRO A 253 16.68 6.34 3.44
C PRO A 253 16.36 4.92 2.96
N THR A 254 17.34 4.28 2.33
CA THR A 254 17.18 2.87 1.94
C THR A 254 17.38 1.94 3.14
N ALA A 255 16.78 0.75 3.06
CA ALA A 255 16.95 -0.29 4.08
C ALA A 255 18.43 -0.67 4.27
N ARG A 256 19.23 -0.70 3.19
CA ARG A 256 20.69 -0.94 3.23
C ARG A 256 21.40 0.16 4.03
N VAL A 257 21.15 1.42 3.73
CA VAL A 257 21.77 2.56 4.43
C VAL A 257 21.45 2.55 5.93
N ALA A 258 20.23 2.16 6.31
CA ALA A 258 19.86 2.04 7.72
C ALA A 258 20.67 0.94 8.43
N ILE A 259 20.86 -0.24 7.82
CA ILE A 259 21.72 -1.32 8.34
C ILE A 259 23.19 -0.85 8.44
N GLU A 260 23.72 -0.24 7.40
CA GLU A 260 25.10 0.30 7.38
C GLU A 260 25.30 1.44 8.39
N SER A 261 24.23 2.13 8.78
CA SER A 261 24.25 3.13 9.84
C SER A 261 24.26 2.52 11.23
N GLY A 262 24.16 1.19 11.35
CA GLY A 262 24.25 0.44 12.60
C GLY A 262 22.88 0.18 13.27
N ALA A 263 21.77 0.34 12.56
CA ALA A 263 20.47 -0.09 13.09
C ALA A 263 20.48 -1.61 13.34
N HIS A 264 20.04 -2.02 14.53
CA HIS A 264 20.04 -3.42 14.93
C HIS A 264 18.84 -4.18 14.33
N VAL A 265 17.71 -3.50 14.20
CA VAL A 265 16.51 -3.96 13.48
C VAL A 265 15.97 -2.80 12.69
N VAL A 266 15.66 -3.03 11.43
CA VAL A 266 15.01 -2.07 10.52
C VAL A 266 13.67 -2.64 10.10
N THR A 267 12.60 -1.83 10.16
CA THR A 267 11.27 -2.23 9.72
C THR A 267 10.74 -1.33 8.60
N PHE A 268 10.00 -1.90 7.65
CA PHE A 268 9.42 -1.16 6.52
C PHE A 268 8.26 -1.90 5.84
N SER A 269 7.49 -1.15 5.04
CA SER A 269 6.35 -1.66 4.28
C SER A 269 6.76 -2.23 2.93
N GLY A 270 6.07 -3.30 2.48
CA GLY A 270 6.25 -3.86 1.15
C GLY A 270 5.48 -3.12 0.05
N ASP A 271 4.36 -2.48 0.37
CA ASP A 271 3.36 -1.92 -0.53
C ASP A 271 3.48 -0.40 -0.78
N LYS A 272 4.67 0.15 -0.53
CA LYS A 272 4.99 1.56 -0.81
C LYS A 272 6.10 1.66 -1.86
N LEU A 273 7.24 2.29 -1.54
CA LEU A 273 8.35 2.46 -2.48
C LEU A 273 9.00 1.15 -2.93
N LEU A 274 8.90 0.09 -2.13
CA LEU A 274 9.33 -1.24 -2.55
C LEU A 274 8.52 -1.72 -3.78
N GLY A 275 7.28 -1.28 -3.95
CA GLY A 275 6.45 -1.67 -5.10
C GLY A 275 5.95 -3.12 -5.07
N GLY A 276 5.93 -3.72 -3.88
CA GLY A 276 5.46 -5.08 -3.64
C GLY A 276 4.07 -5.15 -3.00
N PRO A 277 3.69 -6.31 -2.48
CA PRO A 277 2.44 -6.51 -1.77
C PRO A 277 2.46 -5.85 -0.39
N GLN A 278 1.29 -5.71 0.24
CA GLN A 278 1.23 -5.38 1.65
C GLN A 278 1.98 -6.44 2.46
N ALA A 279 3.07 -6.00 3.08
CA ALA A 279 3.90 -6.80 3.96
C ALA A 279 4.61 -5.88 4.95
N GLY A 280 4.92 -6.39 6.13
CA GLY A 280 5.87 -5.78 7.06
C GLY A 280 7.16 -6.57 7.00
N ILE A 281 8.24 -5.89 6.72
CA ILE A 281 9.57 -6.50 6.60
C ILE A 281 10.42 -6.02 7.76
N ALA A 282 11.01 -6.96 8.50
CA ALA A 282 11.97 -6.70 9.55
C ALA A 282 13.31 -7.35 9.17
N ILE A 283 14.36 -6.58 9.09
CA ILE A 283 15.71 -7.03 8.79
C ILE A 283 16.68 -6.58 9.90
N GLY A 284 17.81 -7.26 10.07
CA GLY A 284 18.80 -6.82 11.04
C GLY A 284 19.64 -7.97 11.57
N ARG A 285 20.10 -7.81 12.83
CA ARG A 285 20.93 -8.79 13.52
C ARG A 285 20.19 -10.13 13.71
N ALA A 286 20.90 -11.20 13.48
CA ALA A 286 20.34 -12.56 13.51
C ALA A 286 19.72 -12.92 14.87
N ASP A 287 20.37 -12.55 15.98
CA ASP A 287 19.89 -12.85 17.34
C ASP A 287 18.55 -12.14 17.65
N LEU A 288 18.40 -10.88 17.22
CA LEU A 288 17.19 -10.08 17.46
C LEU A 288 16.03 -10.52 16.57
N VAL A 289 16.30 -10.75 15.28
CA VAL A 289 15.29 -11.25 14.34
C VAL A 289 14.82 -12.65 14.74
N GLU A 290 15.71 -13.49 15.29
CA GLU A 290 15.32 -14.82 15.78
C GLU A 290 14.43 -14.72 17.05
N ARG A 291 14.66 -13.76 17.94
CA ARG A 291 13.75 -13.47 19.06
C ARG A 291 12.35 -13.10 18.55
N MET A 292 12.27 -12.25 17.52
CA MET A 292 10.99 -11.89 16.87
C MET A 292 10.33 -13.12 16.25
N ARG A 293 11.09 -13.99 15.58
CA ARG A 293 10.59 -15.21 14.92
C ARG A 293 9.99 -16.19 15.92
N ARG A 294 10.56 -16.30 17.12
CA ARG A 294 10.09 -17.21 18.19
C ARG A 294 8.95 -16.62 19.02
N HIS A 295 8.68 -15.34 18.91
CA HIS A 295 7.62 -14.70 19.68
C HIS A 295 6.24 -15.21 19.27
N PRO A 296 5.31 -15.51 20.21
CA PRO A 296 3.99 -16.05 19.90
C PRO A 296 3.16 -15.20 18.90
N LEU A 297 3.27 -13.88 18.96
CA LEU A 297 2.59 -12.97 18.02
C LEU A 297 2.99 -13.21 16.56
N GLN A 298 4.21 -13.70 16.28
CA GLN A 298 4.63 -14.01 14.92
C GLN A 298 3.67 -14.96 14.20
N ARG A 299 3.10 -15.93 14.94
CA ARG A 299 2.13 -16.85 14.36
C ARG A 299 0.83 -16.15 13.93
N ALA A 300 0.38 -15.15 14.68
CA ALA A 300 -0.82 -14.38 14.37
C ALA A 300 -0.57 -13.35 13.24
N LEU A 301 0.67 -12.88 13.09
CA LEU A 301 1.05 -11.82 12.16
C LEU A 301 1.69 -12.33 10.86
N ARG A 302 1.80 -13.63 10.66
CA ARG A 302 2.48 -14.21 9.50
C ARG A 302 1.72 -13.97 8.19
N PRO A 303 2.44 -13.71 7.07
CA PRO A 303 1.81 -13.53 5.76
C PRO A 303 1.32 -14.86 5.19
N ASP A 304 0.37 -14.80 4.27
CA ASP A 304 -0.10 -15.93 3.47
C ASP A 304 0.82 -16.24 2.27
N LYS A 305 0.49 -17.30 1.52
CA LYS A 305 1.29 -17.71 0.37
C LYS A 305 1.25 -16.73 -0.81
N LEU A 306 0.14 -16.00 -0.99
CA LEU A 306 0.00 -15.05 -2.11
C LEU A 306 0.85 -13.80 -1.86
N THR A 307 0.83 -13.29 -0.63
CA THR A 307 1.72 -12.21 -0.20
C THR A 307 3.20 -12.57 -0.41
N LEU A 308 3.61 -13.78 -0.01
CA LEU A 308 5.00 -14.21 -0.17
C LEU A 308 5.38 -14.40 -1.65
N ALA A 309 4.50 -14.97 -2.47
CA ALA A 309 4.72 -15.11 -3.90
C ALA A 309 4.87 -13.75 -4.61
N ALA A 310 4.00 -12.80 -4.29
CA ALA A 310 4.11 -11.44 -4.82
C ALA A 310 5.39 -10.75 -4.36
N LEU A 311 5.77 -10.90 -3.09
CA LEU A 311 7.00 -10.33 -2.57
C LEU A 311 8.24 -10.97 -3.21
N GLU A 312 8.28 -12.28 -3.37
CA GLU A 312 9.35 -13.01 -4.05
C GLU A 312 9.53 -12.52 -5.49
N GLY A 313 8.42 -12.39 -6.26
CA GLY A 313 8.46 -11.84 -7.62
C GLY A 313 8.97 -10.40 -7.67
N THR A 314 8.55 -9.56 -6.71
CA THR A 314 9.03 -8.17 -6.59
C THR A 314 10.54 -8.13 -6.28
N LEU A 315 10.98 -8.90 -5.29
CA LEU A 315 12.40 -8.94 -4.88
C LEU A 315 13.31 -9.53 -5.97
N ALA A 316 12.79 -10.44 -6.80
CA ALA A 316 13.52 -10.99 -7.94
C ALA A 316 13.88 -9.90 -8.96
N LEU A 317 13.01 -8.91 -9.20
CA LEU A 317 13.30 -7.75 -10.04
C LEU A 317 14.46 -6.91 -9.47
N TYR A 318 14.43 -6.60 -8.17
CA TYR A 318 15.54 -5.90 -7.52
C TYR A 318 16.85 -6.66 -7.60
N ARG A 319 16.83 -7.97 -7.38
CA ARG A 319 17.99 -8.86 -7.49
C ARG A 319 18.57 -8.88 -8.90
N ALA A 320 17.73 -8.80 -9.92
CA ALA A 320 18.14 -8.69 -11.32
C ALA A 320 18.62 -7.27 -11.70
N GLY A 321 18.62 -6.31 -10.78
CA GLY A 321 18.92 -4.91 -11.05
C GLY A 321 17.89 -4.20 -11.92
N SER A 322 16.70 -4.78 -12.06
CA SER A 322 15.60 -4.18 -12.82
C SER A 322 14.96 -3.02 -12.05
N ARG A 323 14.61 -1.98 -12.76
CA ARG A 323 13.77 -0.87 -12.27
C ARG A 323 12.35 -0.92 -12.84
N ASP A 324 11.98 -2.02 -13.47
CA ASP A 324 10.63 -2.23 -14.03
C ASP A 324 9.60 -2.59 -12.96
N LEU A 325 9.51 -1.70 -11.98
CA LEU A 325 8.48 -1.71 -10.95
C LEU A 325 7.56 -0.49 -11.18
N PRO A 326 6.25 -0.66 -11.21
CA PRO A 326 5.33 0.44 -11.51
C PRO A 326 5.57 1.70 -10.69
N VAL A 327 5.86 1.57 -9.39
CA VAL A 327 6.13 2.70 -8.51
C VAL A 327 7.41 3.45 -8.92
N LEU A 328 8.51 2.74 -9.18
CA LEU A 328 9.76 3.37 -9.58
C LEU A 328 9.63 4.03 -10.96
N ARG A 329 8.97 3.33 -11.90
CA ARG A 329 8.68 3.88 -13.22
C ARG A 329 7.91 5.20 -13.13
N MET A 330 6.80 5.25 -12.37
CA MET A 330 6.01 6.47 -12.20
C MET A 330 6.78 7.60 -11.52
N LEU A 331 7.71 7.29 -10.60
CA LEU A 331 8.56 8.29 -9.95
C LEU A 331 9.61 8.88 -10.87
N GLU A 332 10.21 8.05 -11.73
CA GLU A 332 11.39 8.39 -12.54
C GLU A 332 11.08 8.77 -13.99
N GLU A 333 9.83 8.56 -14.42
CA GLU A 333 9.43 8.81 -15.79
C GLU A 333 9.59 10.28 -16.17
N PRO A 334 10.23 10.58 -17.33
CA PRO A 334 10.36 11.94 -17.82
C PRO A 334 9.01 12.63 -18.00
N ALA A 335 8.94 13.90 -17.66
CA ALA A 335 7.70 14.70 -17.75
C ALA A 335 7.15 14.77 -19.19
N GLU A 336 8.03 14.74 -20.18
CA GLU A 336 7.68 14.76 -21.61
C GLU A 336 6.84 13.53 -22.02
N LEU A 337 7.10 12.36 -21.46
CA LEU A 337 6.31 11.14 -21.71
C LEU A 337 4.92 11.24 -21.06
N VAL A 338 4.86 11.81 -19.86
CA VAL A 338 3.58 12.07 -19.18
C VAL A 338 2.75 13.10 -19.96
N ARG A 339 3.40 14.13 -20.48
CA ARG A 339 2.78 15.15 -21.34
C ARG A 339 2.21 14.51 -22.62
N ALA A 340 2.97 13.66 -23.29
CA ALA A 340 2.49 12.97 -24.49
C ALA A 340 1.23 12.12 -24.21
N ARG A 341 1.14 11.46 -23.04
CA ARG A 341 -0.09 10.77 -22.60
C ARG A 341 -1.26 11.72 -22.38
N ALA A 342 -1.00 12.86 -21.74
CA ALA A 342 -2.04 13.88 -21.52
C ALA A 342 -2.55 14.48 -22.84
N GLU A 343 -1.66 14.74 -23.80
CA GLU A 343 -2.00 15.15 -25.16
C GLU A 343 -2.84 14.08 -25.88
N ARG A 344 -2.44 12.82 -25.77
CA ARG A 344 -3.20 11.68 -26.35
C ARG A 344 -4.59 11.56 -25.74
N LEU A 345 -4.69 11.66 -24.40
CA LEU A 345 -6.00 11.60 -23.71
C LEU A 345 -6.88 12.80 -24.11
N ALA A 346 -6.30 13.99 -24.23
CA ALA A 346 -7.00 15.19 -24.65
C ALA A 346 -7.53 15.08 -26.10
N GLU A 347 -6.73 14.54 -27.02
CA GLU A 347 -7.18 14.24 -28.41
C GLU A 347 -8.40 13.31 -28.43
N LEU A 348 -8.35 12.23 -27.65
CA LEU A 348 -9.42 11.22 -27.60
C LEU A 348 -10.69 11.72 -26.93
N THR A 349 -10.54 12.61 -25.95
CA THR A 349 -11.66 13.06 -25.12
C THR A 349 -12.10 14.50 -25.41
N GLY A 350 -11.40 15.24 -26.26
CA GLY A 350 -11.69 16.67 -26.49
C GLY A 350 -11.49 17.52 -25.24
N GLY A 351 -10.59 17.11 -24.34
CA GLY A 351 -10.16 17.89 -23.17
C GLY A 351 -8.99 18.82 -23.50
N ASP A 352 -8.51 19.53 -22.48
CA ASP A 352 -7.32 20.39 -22.57
C ASP A 352 -6.16 19.77 -21.78
N VAL A 353 -4.92 20.01 -22.22
CA VAL A 353 -3.74 19.61 -21.45
C VAL A 353 -3.40 20.69 -20.42
N GLU A 354 -3.24 20.29 -19.17
CA GLU A 354 -2.80 21.16 -18.08
C GLU A 354 -1.55 20.61 -17.41
N GLU A 355 -0.63 21.51 -17.06
CA GLU A 355 0.52 21.19 -16.19
C GLU A 355 0.04 21.00 -14.76
N THR A 356 0.51 19.93 -14.13
CA THR A 356 0.14 19.55 -12.77
C THR A 356 1.37 19.14 -11.95
N THR A 357 1.14 18.83 -10.68
CA THR A 357 2.16 18.32 -9.78
C THR A 357 1.69 16.99 -9.21
N ALA A 358 2.37 15.92 -9.58
CA ALA A 358 2.18 14.61 -8.99
C ALA A 358 2.98 14.48 -7.68
N ARG A 359 2.65 13.46 -6.89
CA ARG A 359 3.26 13.20 -5.58
C ARG A 359 3.46 11.72 -5.36
N SER A 360 4.49 11.37 -4.58
CA SER A 360 4.66 9.97 -4.14
C SER A 360 3.45 9.49 -3.35
N GLY A 361 2.93 10.27 -2.41
CA GLY A 361 1.79 9.89 -1.55
C GLY A 361 2.16 8.88 -0.48
N GLY A 362 1.17 8.29 0.14
CA GLY A 362 1.21 7.07 0.97
C GLY A 362 2.28 6.94 2.06
N GLY A 363 2.85 8.03 2.58
CA GLY A 363 3.89 7.96 3.62
C GLY A 363 5.29 7.64 3.06
N ALA A 364 5.63 8.30 1.94
CA ALA A 364 6.97 8.32 1.36
C ALA A 364 7.17 9.66 0.63
N LEU A 365 8.37 10.24 0.69
CA LEU A 365 8.74 11.47 -0.01
C LEU A 365 7.73 12.62 0.19
N PRO A 366 7.42 13.05 1.42
CA PRO A 366 6.25 13.89 1.72
C PRO A 366 6.32 15.31 1.12
N LEU A 367 7.49 15.81 0.76
CA LEU A 367 7.68 17.12 0.13
C LEU A 367 8.08 17.04 -1.34
N THR A 368 8.20 15.84 -1.91
CA THR A 368 8.64 15.70 -3.30
C THR A 368 7.47 16.02 -4.22
N GLU A 369 7.63 17.08 -4.98
CA GLU A 369 6.77 17.46 -6.07
C GLU A 369 7.38 16.98 -7.39
N ILE A 370 6.57 16.32 -8.21
CA ILE A 370 7.00 15.72 -9.48
C ILE A 370 6.22 16.41 -10.58
N GLU A 371 6.92 17.01 -11.54
CA GLU A 371 6.31 17.63 -12.71
C GLU A 371 5.40 16.61 -13.41
N SER A 372 4.17 16.99 -13.71
CA SER A 372 3.17 16.12 -14.31
C SER A 372 2.25 16.89 -15.25
N TYR A 373 1.46 16.12 -16.01
CA TYR A 373 0.48 16.67 -16.96
C TYR A 373 -0.83 15.90 -16.84
N ALA A 374 -1.94 16.61 -16.94
CA ALA A 374 -3.28 16.05 -16.87
C ALA A 374 -4.10 16.43 -18.10
N CYS A 375 -5.07 15.60 -18.43
CA CYS A 375 -6.19 15.97 -19.29
C CYS A 375 -7.29 16.59 -18.43
N ALA A 376 -7.64 17.83 -18.70
CA ALA A 376 -8.69 18.57 -18.01
C ALA A 376 -10.02 18.45 -18.76
N LEU A 377 -11.04 18.03 -18.02
CA LEU A 377 -12.39 17.72 -18.50
C LEU A 377 -13.44 18.51 -17.70
N PRO A 378 -14.69 18.61 -18.21
CA PRO A 378 -15.79 19.18 -17.46
C PRO A 378 -16.05 18.45 -16.13
N LEU A 379 -16.35 19.21 -15.06
CA LEU A 379 -16.59 18.68 -13.72
C LEU A 379 -17.71 17.62 -13.65
N GLU A 380 -18.72 17.76 -14.48
CA GLU A 380 -19.89 16.88 -14.56
C GLU A 380 -19.52 15.42 -14.83
N LEU A 381 -18.35 15.16 -15.42
CA LEU A 381 -17.84 13.80 -15.67
C LEU A 381 -17.26 13.14 -14.42
N ALA A 382 -16.98 13.88 -13.36
CA ALA A 382 -16.31 13.34 -12.16
C ALA A 382 -17.12 12.23 -11.48
N GLU A 383 -18.43 12.39 -11.33
CA GLU A 383 -19.29 11.39 -10.70
C GLU A 383 -19.58 10.20 -11.62
N PRO A 384 -19.97 10.39 -12.91
CA PRO A 384 -20.14 9.28 -13.83
C PRO A 384 -18.90 8.39 -13.98
N LEU A 385 -17.71 8.97 -14.12
CA LEU A 385 -16.45 8.23 -14.27
C LEU A 385 -16.12 7.34 -13.08
N ARG A 386 -16.52 7.69 -11.87
CA ARG A 386 -16.37 6.82 -10.70
C ARG A 386 -17.32 5.62 -10.70
N ARG A 387 -18.40 5.66 -11.50
CA ARG A 387 -19.45 4.62 -11.54
C ARG A 387 -19.27 3.60 -12.68
N VAL A 388 -18.50 3.94 -13.71
CA VAL A 388 -18.19 3.00 -14.80
C VAL A 388 -17.23 1.88 -14.39
N ASP A 389 -16.97 0.95 -15.28
CA ASP A 389 -16.04 -0.16 -15.08
C ASP A 389 -15.05 -0.23 -16.25
N PRO A 390 -13.73 -0.08 -15.99
CA PRO A 390 -13.15 0.32 -14.70
C PRO A 390 -13.53 1.75 -14.30
N ALA A 391 -13.60 2.02 -13.00
CA ALA A 391 -13.81 3.36 -12.49
C ALA A 391 -12.56 4.21 -12.73
N VAL A 392 -12.73 5.49 -13.11
CA VAL A 392 -11.63 6.45 -13.28
C VAL A 392 -11.70 7.47 -12.14
N VAL A 393 -10.60 7.62 -11.41
CA VAL A 393 -10.50 8.56 -10.30
C VAL A 393 -9.47 9.63 -10.64
N GLY A 394 -9.94 10.87 -10.80
CA GLY A 394 -9.12 12.05 -11.03
C GLY A 394 -9.19 13.04 -9.86
N ILE A 395 -8.64 14.23 -10.06
CA ILE A 395 -8.64 15.34 -9.11
C ILE A 395 -9.66 16.40 -9.56
N VAL A 396 -10.45 16.90 -8.63
CA VAL A 396 -11.30 18.05 -8.87
C VAL A 396 -10.57 19.31 -8.38
N ARG A 397 -10.34 20.26 -9.29
CA ARG A 397 -9.70 21.54 -9.00
C ARG A 397 -10.32 22.63 -9.89
N GLU A 398 -10.68 23.78 -9.31
CA GLU A 398 -11.19 24.96 -10.01
C GLU A 398 -12.34 24.64 -10.98
N ASP A 399 -13.34 23.88 -10.50
CA ASP A 399 -14.51 23.45 -11.27
C ASP A 399 -14.18 22.60 -12.52
N ARG A 400 -13.02 21.97 -12.55
CA ARG A 400 -12.61 21.01 -13.59
C ARG A 400 -12.22 19.66 -13.00
N LEU A 401 -12.42 18.62 -13.78
CA LEU A 401 -11.88 17.27 -13.50
C LEU A 401 -10.52 17.14 -14.22
N LEU A 402 -9.47 16.90 -13.46
CA LEU A 402 -8.13 16.65 -13.97
C LEU A 402 -7.84 15.14 -13.92
N LEU A 403 -7.52 14.56 -15.05
CA LEU A 403 -7.02 13.19 -15.16
C LEU A 403 -5.50 13.24 -15.34
N ASP A 404 -4.76 13.14 -14.25
CA ASP A 404 -3.29 13.18 -14.23
C ASP A 404 -2.71 11.90 -14.84
N CYS A 405 -1.86 12.04 -15.85
CA CYS A 405 -1.36 10.94 -16.66
C CYS A 405 -0.07 10.31 -16.13
N ARG A 406 0.53 10.79 -15.04
CA ARG A 406 1.69 10.15 -14.42
C ARG A 406 1.37 8.78 -13.84
N THR A 407 0.17 8.62 -13.33
CA THR A 407 -0.31 7.38 -12.71
C THR A 407 -1.12 6.49 -13.67
N LEU A 408 -1.15 6.85 -14.95
CA LEU A 408 -1.74 6.04 -16.03
C LEU A 408 -0.62 5.48 -16.92
N SER A 409 -0.71 4.21 -17.28
CA SER A 409 0.09 3.62 -18.36
C SER A 409 -0.53 3.94 -19.73
N ASP A 410 0.22 3.73 -20.82
CA ASP A 410 -0.30 3.97 -22.18
C ASP A 410 -1.60 3.22 -22.47
N PRO A 411 -1.75 1.92 -22.14
CA PRO A 411 -3.04 1.23 -22.27
C PRO A 411 -4.16 1.84 -21.39
N GLU A 412 -3.84 2.32 -20.20
CA GLU A 412 -4.82 2.92 -19.29
C GLU A 412 -5.30 4.30 -19.77
N VAL A 413 -4.52 5.01 -20.58
CA VAL A 413 -4.96 6.24 -21.26
C VAL A 413 -6.10 5.94 -22.23
N GLU A 414 -5.98 4.88 -23.05
CA GLU A 414 -7.03 4.46 -23.97
C GLU A 414 -8.29 4.00 -23.20
N GLU A 415 -8.12 3.19 -22.13
CA GLU A 415 -9.25 2.77 -21.29
C GLU A 415 -9.97 3.95 -20.62
N ALA A 416 -9.21 4.97 -20.18
CA ALA A 416 -9.77 6.19 -19.59
C ALA A 416 -10.57 6.98 -20.63
N ALA A 417 -10.06 7.09 -21.85
CA ALA A 417 -10.77 7.73 -22.96
C ALA A 417 -12.09 7.02 -23.29
N GLU A 418 -12.09 5.70 -23.36
CA GLU A 418 -13.31 4.90 -23.53
C GLU A 418 -14.31 5.11 -22.39
N ALA A 419 -13.82 5.20 -21.14
CA ALA A 419 -14.67 5.50 -19.98
C ALA A 419 -15.33 6.88 -20.11
N VAL A 420 -14.57 7.90 -20.55
CA VAL A 420 -15.12 9.25 -20.82
C VAL A 420 -16.18 9.21 -21.91
N ALA A 421 -15.95 8.47 -22.99
CA ALA A 421 -16.92 8.34 -24.09
C ALA A 421 -18.24 7.70 -23.61
N ARG A 422 -18.18 6.73 -22.70
CA ARG A 422 -19.38 6.11 -22.10
C ARG A 422 -20.16 7.03 -21.16
N CYS A 423 -19.55 8.09 -20.66
CA CYS A 423 -20.15 9.04 -19.71
C CYS A 423 -20.73 10.30 -20.39
N ARG A 424 -20.50 10.47 -21.68
CA ARG A 424 -21.09 11.55 -22.51
C ARG A 424 -22.36 11.11 -23.21
#